data_bcf2be8dedaef6e559fec1e51524876e
#
_entry.id   bcf2be8dedaef6e559fec1e51524876e
#
_cell.length_a   1.000
_cell.length_b   1.000
_cell.length_c   1.000
_cell.angle_alpha   90.00
_cell.angle_beta   90.00
_cell.angle_gamma   90.00
#
_symmetry.space_group_name_H-M   'P 1'
#
loop_
_entity.id
_entity.type
_entity.pdbx_description
1 polymer ?
#
loop_
_entity_poly.entity_id
_entity_poly.type
_entity_poly.pdbx_seq_one_letter_code
_entity_poly.pdbx_strand_id
1 'polypeptide(L)'
;MDCIGVRLLKKSIIIIGAVFIYIVIMAAGAAAYFYFDQQQKIHQEAMQAAEQLQKEKTPEELQREAEKAKEEELRRQAEEQERQKREQRRKKERELKEAMKEETINGITYYKYNWPKKPEPGVYLRPFVMAGGVKAAMAYEIYYFYHINDPLQTAWINGDFLDIMAGGETTTVPLDYTRINKHMASDAEWLIESYSLTAAPNVMAAFKRILATGGGSIVYYRSGGKSRHHDLSATEVKRIREMMELYEILAAE
;
A
#
# COMPACT_ATOMS: atom_id res chain seq x y z
N MET A 1 88.07 -11.05 11.43
CA MET A 1 87.56 -12.41 11.20
C MET A 1 86.24 -12.66 11.87
N ASP A 2 85.14 -12.01 11.47
CA ASP A 2 83.86 -12.16 12.19
C ASP A 2 82.58 -12.08 11.29
N CYS A 3 82.65 -12.35 9.99
CA CYS A 3 81.49 -12.30 9.14
C CYS A 3 80.80 -13.65 8.77
N ILE A 4 81.43 -14.77 9.10
CA ILE A 4 80.95 -16.11 8.71
C ILE A 4 79.93 -16.66 9.74
N GLY A 5 80.18 -16.43 11.04
CA GLY A 5 79.30 -16.95 12.12
C GLY A 5 77.88 -16.42 12.13
N VAL A 6 77.67 -15.13 11.80
CA VAL A 6 76.37 -14.50 11.84
C VAL A 6 75.43 -14.95 10.69
N ARG A 7 76.00 -15.32 9.53
CA ARG A 7 75.23 -15.87 8.40
C ARG A 7 74.70 -17.28 8.63
N LEU A 8 75.52 -18.14 9.32
CA LEU A 8 75.08 -19.49 9.66
C LEU A 8 74.00 -19.51 10.74
N LEU A 9 74.11 -18.63 11.74
CA LEU A 9 73.04 -18.50 12.77
C LEU A 9 71.67 -18.05 12.19
N LYS A 10 71.69 -17.09 11.28
CA LYS A 10 70.47 -16.64 10.61
C LYS A 10 69.78 -17.70 9.75
N LYS A 11 70.56 -18.52 9.03
CA LYS A 11 70.03 -19.64 8.24
C LYS A 11 69.41 -20.74 9.13
N SER A 12 70.05 -21.06 10.27
CA SER A 12 69.54 -22.06 11.22
C SER A 12 68.20 -21.60 11.86
N ILE A 13 68.03 -20.31 12.20
CA ILE A 13 66.81 -19.76 12.76
C ILE A 13 65.69 -19.83 11.76
N ILE A 14 65.94 -19.54 10.46
CA ILE A 14 64.90 -19.60 9.40
C ILE A 14 64.48 -21.07 9.19
N ILE A 15 65.36 -22.02 9.20
CA ILE A 15 65.03 -23.45 9.04
C ILE A 15 64.20 -23.96 10.23
N ILE A 16 64.59 -23.61 11.46
CA ILE A 16 63.83 -23.98 12.66
C ILE A 16 62.39 -23.36 12.63
N GLY A 17 62.31 -22.10 12.24
CA GLY A 17 60.99 -21.42 12.06
C GLY A 17 60.07 -22.10 11.01
N ALA A 18 60.70 -22.50 9.87
CA ALA A 18 59.92 -23.19 8.82
C ALA A 18 59.43 -24.58 9.26
N VAL A 19 60.24 -25.33 9.98
CA VAL A 19 59.90 -26.65 10.56
C VAL A 19 58.78 -26.50 11.58
N PHE A 20 58.84 -25.46 12.44
CA PHE A 20 57.77 -25.19 13.43
C PHE A 20 56.46 -24.87 12.79
N ILE A 21 56.45 -24.00 11.77
CA ILE A 21 55.26 -23.68 11.00
C ILE A 21 54.66 -24.92 10.35
N TYR A 22 55.47 -25.78 9.77
CA TYR A 22 55.03 -27.03 9.17
C TYR A 22 54.36 -27.96 10.19
N ILE A 23 54.95 -28.11 11.38
CA ILE A 23 54.35 -28.91 12.47
C ILE A 23 53.01 -28.35 12.92
N VAL A 24 52.87 -27.02 13.04
CA VAL A 24 51.59 -26.36 13.40
C VAL A 24 50.53 -26.60 12.34
N ILE A 25 50.87 -26.50 11.05
CA ILE A 25 49.95 -26.78 9.96
C ILE A 25 49.50 -28.24 9.96
N MET A 26 50.39 -29.17 10.17
CA MET A 26 50.09 -30.60 10.25
C MET A 26 49.21 -30.93 11.46
N ALA A 27 49.48 -30.31 12.60
CA ALA A 27 48.66 -30.49 13.81
C ALA A 27 47.26 -29.91 13.65
N ALA A 28 47.16 -28.72 13.04
CA ALA A 28 45.86 -28.10 12.72
C ALA A 28 45.05 -28.94 11.70
N GLY A 29 45.72 -29.47 10.67
CA GLY A 29 45.09 -30.37 9.68
C GLY A 29 44.59 -31.66 10.32
N ALA A 30 45.39 -32.28 11.20
CA ALA A 30 44.95 -33.47 11.93
C ALA A 30 43.75 -33.20 12.85
N ALA A 31 43.80 -32.08 13.60
CA ALA A 31 42.68 -31.68 14.46
C ALA A 31 41.39 -31.43 13.67
N ALA A 32 41.48 -30.75 12.51
CA ALA A 32 40.34 -30.52 11.62
C ALA A 32 39.80 -31.84 11.04
N TYR A 33 40.69 -32.77 10.67
CA TYR A 33 40.27 -34.08 10.18
C TYR A 33 39.51 -34.88 11.25
N PHE A 34 40.06 -34.93 12.49
CA PHE A 34 39.38 -35.61 13.61
C PHE A 34 38.02 -34.97 13.95
N TYR A 35 37.97 -33.65 13.93
CA TYR A 35 36.69 -32.94 14.15
C TYR A 35 35.63 -33.29 13.09
N PHE A 36 36.04 -33.33 11.82
CA PHE A 36 35.16 -33.66 10.72
C PHE A 36 34.71 -35.13 10.74
N ASP A 37 35.62 -36.08 11.06
CA ASP A 37 35.33 -37.51 11.22
C ASP A 37 34.33 -37.74 12.39
N GLN A 38 34.55 -37.03 13.50
CA GLN A 38 33.65 -37.09 14.65
C GLN A 38 32.25 -36.55 14.31
N GLN A 39 32.17 -35.44 13.60
CA GLN A 39 30.90 -34.88 13.12
C GLN A 39 30.16 -35.84 12.16
N GLN A 40 30.86 -36.50 11.27
CA GLN A 40 30.27 -37.49 10.38
C GLN A 40 29.75 -38.73 11.14
N LYS A 41 30.49 -39.21 12.15
CA LYS A 41 30.02 -40.33 12.99
C LYS A 41 28.77 -39.96 13.78
N ILE A 42 28.75 -38.79 14.40
CA ILE A 42 27.55 -38.28 15.12
C ILE A 42 26.36 -38.17 14.17
N HIS A 43 26.59 -37.69 12.95
CA HIS A 43 25.51 -37.58 11.95
C HIS A 43 25.00 -38.94 11.48
N GLN A 44 25.91 -39.91 11.27
CA GLN A 44 25.53 -41.29 10.91
C GLN A 44 24.79 -42.00 12.05
N GLU A 45 25.26 -41.85 13.29
CA GLU A 45 24.55 -42.41 14.45
C GLU A 45 23.17 -41.80 14.64
N ALA A 46 23.03 -40.47 14.45
CA ALA A 46 21.74 -39.79 14.50
C ALA A 46 20.80 -40.25 13.39
N MET A 47 21.31 -40.46 12.17
CA MET A 47 20.53 -41.02 11.07
C MET A 47 20.09 -42.47 11.31
N GLN A 48 20.98 -43.32 11.84
CA GLN A 48 20.65 -44.70 12.20
C GLN A 48 19.64 -44.79 13.35
N ALA A 49 19.80 -43.94 14.36
CA ALA A 49 18.82 -43.84 15.46
C ALA A 49 17.46 -43.34 14.96
N ALA A 50 17.41 -42.36 14.06
CA ALA A 50 16.17 -41.87 13.43
C ALA A 50 15.49 -42.97 12.58
N GLU A 51 16.28 -43.77 11.85
CA GLU A 51 15.76 -44.87 11.05
C GLU A 51 15.22 -46.04 11.92
N GLN A 52 15.88 -46.33 13.04
CA GLN A 52 15.37 -47.30 14.02
C GLN A 52 14.10 -46.81 14.70
N LEU A 53 14.02 -45.54 15.10
CA LEU A 53 12.80 -44.94 15.65
C LEU A 53 11.64 -44.97 14.64
N GLN A 54 11.91 -44.83 13.35
CA GLN A 54 10.91 -44.92 12.30
C GLN A 54 10.42 -46.37 12.10
N LYS A 55 11.30 -47.36 12.28
CA LYS A 55 10.93 -48.77 12.18
C LYS A 55 10.11 -49.31 13.35
N GLU A 56 10.23 -48.64 14.53
CA GLU A 56 9.45 -48.99 15.72
C GLU A 56 8.05 -48.35 15.75
N LYS A 57 7.79 -47.31 14.93
CA LYS A 57 6.48 -46.65 14.88
C LYS A 57 5.48 -47.50 14.13
N THR A 58 4.29 -47.63 14.69
CA THR A 58 3.17 -48.30 14.02
C THR A 58 2.77 -47.50 12.76
N PRO A 59 2.20 -48.19 11.73
CA PRO A 59 1.70 -47.49 10.52
C PRO A 59 0.75 -46.34 10.82
N GLU A 60 -0.06 -46.48 11.89
CA GLU A 60 -0.99 -45.43 12.31
C GLU A 60 -0.28 -44.19 12.89
N GLU A 61 0.82 -44.38 13.64
CA GLU A 61 1.60 -43.27 14.17
C GLU A 61 2.32 -42.49 13.07
N LEU A 62 2.85 -43.19 12.07
CA LEU A 62 3.45 -42.56 10.89
C LEU A 62 2.43 -41.76 10.08
N GLN A 63 1.20 -42.28 9.91
CA GLN A 63 0.13 -41.53 9.26
C GLN A 63 -0.25 -40.28 10.03
N ARG A 64 -0.42 -40.33 11.35
CA ARG A 64 -0.75 -39.19 12.18
C ARG A 64 0.35 -38.13 12.20
N GLU A 65 1.61 -38.52 12.16
CA GLU A 65 2.73 -37.57 12.05
C GLU A 65 2.77 -36.91 10.67
N ALA A 66 2.53 -37.67 9.59
CA ALA A 66 2.44 -37.14 8.24
C ALA A 66 1.27 -36.16 8.08
N GLU A 67 0.09 -36.46 8.68
CA GLU A 67 -1.05 -35.56 8.68
C GLU A 67 -0.76 -34.27 9.46
N LYS A 68 -0.16 -34.36 10.64
CA LYS A 68 0.24 -33.19 11.44
C LYS A 68 1.29 -32.32 10.72
N ALA A 69 2.29 -32.95 10.09
CA ALA A 69 3.29 -32.23 9.30
C ALA A 69 2.66 -31.49 8.12
N LYS A 70 1.71 -32.12 7.44
CA LYS A 70 0.97 -31.52 6.33
C LYS A 70 0.07 -30.37 6.78
N GLU A 71 -0.60 -30.51 7.92
CA GLU A 71 -1.42 -29.46 8.51
C GLU A 71 -0.57 -28.27 8.94
N GLU A 72 0.58 -28.51 9.55
CA GLU A 72 1.53 -27.46 9.96
C GLU A 72 2.10 -26.72 8.74
N GLU A 73 2.42 -27.44 7.67
CA GLU A 73 2.90 -26.82 6.43
C GLU A 73 1.81 -25.96 5.78
N LEU A 74 0.57 -26.42 5.72
CA LEU A 74 -0.57 -25.64 5.23
C LEU A 74 -0.79 -24.39 6.07
N ARG A 75 -0.66 -24.49 7.40
CA ARG A 75 -0.77 -23.34 8.30
C ARG A 75 0.34 -22.34 8.03
N ARG A 76 1.60 -22.78 7.91
CA ARG A 76 2.74 -21.91 7.59
C ARG A 76 2.56 -21.20 6.24
N GLN A 77 2.09 -21.91 5.23
CA GLN A 77 1.81 -21.33 3.91
C GLN A 77 0.70 -20.28 4.00
N ALA A 78 -0.36 -20.54 4.76
CA ALA A 78 -1.45 -19.59 4.97
C ALA A 78 -0.96 -18.33 5.73
N GLU A 79 -0.18 -18.50 6.79
CA GLU A 79 0.41 -17.39 7.55
C GLU A 79 1.36 -16.55 6.68
N GLU A 80 2.16 -17.18 5.83
CA GLU A 80 3.07 -16.47 4.92
C GLU A 80 2.31 -15.70 3.83
N GLN A 81 1.26 -16.30 3.25
CA GLN A 81 0.39 -15.62 2.29
C GLN A 81 -0.31 -14.41 2.94
N GLU A 82 -0.77 -14.55 4.16
CA GLU A 82 -1.41 -13.43 4.88
C GLU A 82 -0.41 -12.31 5.17
N ARG A 83 0.83 -12.66 5.57
CA ARG A 83 1.90 -11.68 5.77
C ARG A 83 2.20 -10.93 4.48
N GLN A 84 2.37 -11.64 3.35
CA GLN A 84 2.62 -11.02 2.06
C GLN A 84 1.49 -10.10 1.63
N LYS A 85 0.23 -10.50 1.83
CA LYS A 85 -0.94 -9.65 1.55
C LYS A 85 -0.94 -8.38 2.41
N ARG A 86 -0.60 -8.48 3.70
CA ARG A 86 -0.49 -7.32 4.60
C ARG A 86 0.64 -6.37 4.18
N GLU A 87 1.80 -6.91 3.78
CA GLU A 87 2.91 -6.11 3.29
C GLU A 87 2.58 -5.38 1.98
N GLN A 88 1.96 -6.07 1.03
CA GLN A 88 1.49 -5.46 -0.23
C GLN A 88 0.47 -4.36 0.03
N ARG A 89 -0.48 -4.60 0.94
CA ARG A 89 -1.48 -3.61 1.34
C ARG A 89 -0.83 -2.36 1.96
N ARG A 90 0.11 -2.51 2.90
CA ARG A 90 0.85 -1.40 3.51
C ARG A 90 1.69 -0.62 2.49
N LYS A 91 2.30 -1.34 1.54
CA LYS A 91 3.05 -0.70 0.45
C LYS A 91 2.12 0.14 -0.42
N LYS A 92 0.99 -0.41 -0.84
CA LYS A 92 -0.01 0.29 -1.65
C LYS A 92 -0.60 1.50 -0.92
N GLU A 93 -0.92 1.36 0.36
CA GLU A 93 -1.39 2.47 1.21
C GLU A 93 -0.39 3.62 1.21
N ARG A 94 0.90 3.34 1.42
CA ARG A 94 1.95 4.36 1.42
C ARG A 94 2.04 5.07 0.08
N GLU A 95 2.07 4.32 -1.02
CA GLU A 95 2.11 4.88 -2.38
C GLU A 95 0.90 5.81 -2.64
N LEU A 96 -0.29 5.42 -2.20
CA LEU A 96 -1.49 6.24 -2.35
C LEU A 96 -1.40 7.51 -1.50
N LYS A 97 -0.99 7.41 -0.23
CA LYS A 97 -0.85 8.57 0.66
C LYS A 97 0.23 9.56 0.18
N GLU A 98 1.35 9.08 -0.36
CA GLU A 98 2.41 9.94 -0.92
C GLU A 98 1.91 10.81 -2.10
N ALA A 99 0.92 10.34 -2.85
CA ALA A 99 0.32 11.09 -3.95
C ALA A 99 -0.72 12.14 -3.49
N MET A 100 -1.04 12.18 -2.20
CA MET A 100 -2.13 12.98 -1.64
C MET A 100 -1.61 14.01 -0.62
N LYS A 101 -2.41 15.04 -0.41
CA LYS A 101 -2.24 15.94 0.74
C LYS A 101 -2.96 15.33 1.94
N GLU A 102 -2.25 15.27 3.05
CA GLU A 102 -2.80 14.87 4.34
C GLU A 102 -3.03 16.11 5.21
N GLU A 103 -4.21 16.22 5.81
CA GLU A 103 -4.57 17.31 6.71
C GLU A 103 -5.41 16.78 7.86
N THR A 104 -4.96 17.02 9.09
CA THR A 104 -5.69 16.56 10.29
C THR A 104 -6.39 17.74 10.97
N ILE A 105 -7.72 17.64 11.10
CA ILE A 105 -8.57 18.64 11.73
C ILE A 105 -9.44 17.94 12.76
N ASN A 106 -9.38 18.36 14.02
CA ASN A 106 -10.17 17.80 15.13
C ASN A 106 -10.07 16.27 15.26
N GLY A 107 -8.87 15.71 15.04
CA GLY A 107 -8.62 14.26 15.12
C GLY A 107 -9.11 13.44 13.92
N ILE A 108 -9.61 14.09 12.87
CA ILE A 108 -9.96 13.46 11.60
C ILE A 108 -8.89 13.82 10.57
N THR A 109 -8.30 12.83 9.95
CA THR A 109 -7.32 12.99 8.87
C THR A 109 -8.02 12.93 7.52
N TYR A 110 -7.80 13.93 6.71
CA TYR A 110 -8.34 14.08 5.37
C TYR A 110 -7.26 13.79 4.35
N TYR A 111 -7.47 12.82 3.47
CA TYR A 111 -6.61 12.51 2.34
C TYR A 111 -7.24 13.07 1.07
N LYS A 112 -6.61 14.09 0.48
CA LYS A 112 -7.12 14.84 -0.68
C LYS A 112 -6.04 14.97 -1.75
N TYR A 113 -6.43 15.00 -3.00
CA TYR A 113 -5.53 15.43 -4.06
C TYR A 113 -5.26 16.94 -4.01
N ASN A 114 -4.09 17.35 -4.47
CA ASN A 114 -3.84 18.75 -4.80
C ASN A 114 -4.61 19.11 -6.07
N TRP A 115 -5.68 19.85 -5.92
CA TRP A 115 -6.42 20.41 -7.04
C TRP A 115 -5.85 21.78 -7.43
N PRO A 116 -5.87 22.15 -8.75
CA PRO A 116 -5.54 23.50 -9.14
C PRO A 116 -6.37 24.52 -8.37
N LYS A 117 -5.75 25.60 -7.92
CA LYS A 117 -6.48 26.70 -7.25
C LYS A 117 -7.46 27.39 -8.19
N LYS A 118 -7.08 27.49 -9.46
CA LYS A 118 -7.91 28.02 -10.55
C LYS A 118 -7.98 26.98 -11.66
N PRO A 119 -8.92 26.04 -11.60
CA PRO A 119 -9.17 25.11 -12.71
C PRO A 119 -9.81 25.84 -13.89
N GLU A 120 -9.98 25.16 -15.01
CA GLU A 120 -10.86 25.65 -16.07
C GLU A 120 -12.29 25.83 -15.52
N PRO A 121 -13.08 26.81 -16.05
CA PRO A 121 -14.46 26.97 -15.66
C PRO A 121 -15.26 25.67 -15.83
N GLY A 122 -15.95 25.24 -14.76
CA GLY A 122 -16.69 23.99 -14.78
C GLY A 122 -17.14 23.52 -13.42
N VAL A 123 -17.74 22.34 -13.40
CA VAL A 123 -18.10 21.61 -12.19
C VAL A 123 -17.19 20.38 -12.08
N TYR A 124 -16.73 20.10 -10.88
CA TYR A 124 -15.78 19.02 -10.60
C TYR A 124 -16.29 18.17 -9.45
N LEU A 125 -16.06 16.87 -9.56
CA LEU A 125 -16.26 15.92 -8.49
C LEU A 125 -14.88 15.57 -7.89
N ARG A 126 -14.66 16.03 -6.67
CA ARG A 126 -13.36 15.90 -5.97
C ARG A 126 -13.48 14.89 -4.83
N PRO A 127 -13.16 13.62 -5.06
CA PRO A 127 -13.22 12.61 -4.02
C PRO A 127 -12.12 12.80 -2.98
N PHE A 128 -12.40 12.42 -1.74
CA PHE A 128 -11.43 12.38 -0.65
C PHE A 128 -11.81 11.32 0.40
N VAL A 129 -10.84 10.92 1.21
CA VAL A 129 -11.05 9.97 2.30
C VAL A 129 -10.85 10.67 3.63
N MET A 130 -11.73 10.40 4.56
CA MET A 130 -11.61 10.79 5.96
C MET A 130 -11.25 9.57 6.80
N ALA A 131 -10.22 9.68 7.63
CA ALA A 131 -9.81 8.65 8.57
C ALA A 131 -9.65 9.27 9.96
N GLY A 132 -10.11 8.57 10.97
CA GLY A 132 -10.06 9.03 12.36
C GLY A 132 -11.36 8.67 13.09
N GLY A 133 -11.27 8.39 14.40
CA GLY A 133 -12.38 7.82 15.14
C GLY A 133 -12.55 6.32 14.87
N VAL A 134 -13.79 5.85 14.70
CA VAL A 134 -14.10 4.41 14.67
C VAL A 134 -13.92 3.79 13.27
N LYS A 135 -14.10 4.55 12.18
CA LYS A 135 -14.00 4.02 10.81
C LYS A 135 -13.62 5.10 9.80
N ALA A 136 -12.93 4.68 8.75
CA ALA A 136 -12.72 5.52 7.57
C ALA A 136 -14.04 5.75 6.82
N ALA A 137 -14.15 6.91 6.16
CA ALA A 137 -15.30 7.25 5.32
C ALA A 137 -14.84 7.83 3.98
N MET A 138 -15.46 7.35 2.90
CA MET A 138 -15.34 7.98 1.60
C MET A 138 -16.23 9.22 1.55
N ALA A 139 -15.68 10.32 1.04
CA ALA A 139 -16.39 11.59 0.88
C ALA A 139 -16.04 12.21 -0.48
N TYR A 140 -16.77 13.23 -0.85
CA TYR A 140 -16.52 13.97 -2.08
C TYR A 140 -16.96 15.41 -1.92
N GLU A 141 -16.32 16.28 -2.68
CA GLU A 141 -16.67 17.69 -2.83
C GLU A 141 -17.20 17.91 -4.24
N ILE A 142 -18.34 18.56 -4.36
CA ILE A 142 -18.79 19.19 -5.59
C ILE A 142 -18.16 20.57 -5.60
N TYR A 143 -17.38 20.87 -6.63
CA TYR A 143 -16.66 22.13 -6.75
C TYR A 143 -17.02 22.78 -8.07
N TYR A 144 -17.76 23.87 -8.02
CA TYR A 144 -18.15 24.66 -9.17
C TYR A 144 -17.33 25.96 -9.21
N PHE A 145 -16.66 26.19 -10.35
CA PHE A 145 -15.75 27.29 -10.55
C PHE A 145 -16.03 27.97 -11.89
N TYR A 146 -16.26 29.28 -11.89
CA TYR A 146 -16.55 30.03 -13.11
C TYR A 146 -16.21 31.51 -12.98
N HIS A 147 -15.96 32.16 -14.13
CA HIS A 147 -15.64 33.57 -14.20
C HIS A 147 -16.92 34.42 -14.06
N ILE A 148 -16.89 35.50 -13.26
CA ILE A 148 -18.05 36.35 -12.98
C ILE A 148 -18.64 37.01 -14.24
N ASN A 149 -17.79 37.28 -15.24
CA ASN A 149 -18.18 37.91 -16.51
C ASN A 149 -18.47 36.89 -17.62
N ASP A 150 -18.56 35.61 -17.34
CA ASP A 150 -18.93 34.61 -18.33
C ASP A 150 -20.38 34.79 -18.73
N PRO A 151 -20.69 35.21 -20.00
CA PRO A 151 -22.04 35.52 -20.43
C PRO A 151 -22.98 34.30 -20.34
N LEU A 152 -22.44 33.09 -20.36
CA LEU A 152 -23.23 31.87 -20.22
C LEU A 152 -23.46 31.46 -18.75
N GLN A 153 -22.78 32.13 -17.79
CA GLN A 153 -22.65 31.66 -16.42
C GLN A 153 -22.79 32.76 -15.36
N THR A 154 -23.53 33.80 -15.66
CA THR A 154 -23.60 35.06 -14.89
C THR A 154 -24.18 35.00 -13.47
N ALA A 155 -24.46 33.82 -12.91
CA ALA A 155 -25.02 33.72 -11.55
C ALA A 155 -24.67 32.40 -10.90
N TRP A 156 -24.74 32.38 -9.56
CA TRP A 156 -24.74 31.18 -8.74
C TRP A 156 -25.75 30.16 -9.25
N ILE A 157 -25.38 28.88 -9.31
CA ILE A 157 -26.31 27.80 -9.61
C ILE A 157 -27.21 27.57 -8.41
N ASN A 158 -26.65 27.61 -7.20
CA ASN A 158 -27.33 27.22 -5.97
C ASN A 158 -27.98 25.85 -6.12
N GLY A 159 -27.21 24.88 -6.59
CA GLY A 159 -27.71 23.55 -6.95
C GLY A 159 -28.35 22.83 -5.78
N ASP A 160 -29.51 22.24 -6.05
CA ASP A 160 -30.24 21.38 -5.13
C ASP A 160 -30.09 19.90 -5.49
N PHE A 161 -29.40 19.59 -6.62
CA PHE A 161 -29.14 18.24 -7.07
C PHE A 161 -27.76 18.07 -7.73
N LEU A 162 -27.22 16.88 -7.56
CA LEU A 162 -26.10 16.35 -8.35
C LEU A 162 -26.54 15.02 -8.95
N ASP A 163 -26.50 14.89 -10.27
CA ASP A 163 -26.60 13.62 -10.96
C ASP A 163 -25.21 13.09 -11.26
N ILE A 164 -24.98 11.80 -10.98
CA ILE A 164 -23.79 11.04 -11.36
C ILE A 164 -24.22 9.96 -12.34
N MET A 165 -23.74 10.06 -13.57
CA MET A 165 -24.12 9.18 -14.68
C MET A 165 -22.95 8.29 -15.07
N ALA A 166 -23.15 6.97 -15.05
CA ALA A 166 -22.16 5.98 -15.46
C ALA A 166 -22.85 4.66 -15.81
N GLY A 167 -22.37 3.97 -16.85
CA GLY A 167 -22.90 2.66 -17.25
C GLY A 167 -24.38 2.67 -17.63
N GLY A 168 -24.88 3.78 -18.17
CA GLY A 168 -26.30 3.92 -18.55
C GLY A 168 -27.24 4.19 -17.37
N GLU A 169 -26.73 4.32 -16.14
CA GLU A 169 -27.51 4.62 -14.95
C GLU A 169 -27.23 6.03 -14.41
N THR A 170 -28.24 6.66 -13.84
CA THR A 170 -28.13 7.95 -13.14
C THR A 170 -28.36 7.75 -11.64
N THR A 171 -27.46 8.32 -10.85
CA THR A 171 -27.61 8.43 -9.40
C THR A 171 -27.84 9.89 -9.04
N THR A 172 -29.04 10.25 -8.63
CA THR A 172 -29.40 11.60 -8.19
C THR A 172 -29.14 11.75 -6.69
N VAL A 173 -28.37 12.78 -6.33
CA VAL A 173 -28.06 13.17 -4.96
C VAL A 173 -28.73 14.50 -4.66
N PRO A 174 -29.71 14.55 -3.74
CA PRO A 174 -30.26 15.80 -3.27
C PRO A 174 -29.28 16.57 -2.42
N LEU A 175 -29.22 17.88 -2.60
CA LEU A 175 -28.32 18.79 -1.90
C LEU A 175 -29.13 19.82 -1.12
N ASP A 176 -28.67 20.15 0.07
CA ASP A 176 -29.21 21.28 0.81
C ASP A 176 -28.47 22.56 0.37
N TYR A 177 -29.07 23.32 -0.51
CA TYR A 177 -28.47 24.54 -1.07
C TYR A 177 -28.12 25.60 0.01
N THR A 178 -28.68 25.52 1.21
CA THR A 178 -28.35 26.41 2.32
C THR A 178 -26.97 26.13 2.90
N ARG A 179 -26.46 24.95 2.67
CA ARG A 179 -25.15 24.49 3.12
C ARG A 179 -24.03 24.62 2.07
N ILE A 180 -24.34 25.15 0.90
CA ILE A 180 -23.35 25.43 -0.14
C ILE A 180 -22.41 26.53 0.35
N ASN A 181 -21.12 26.26 0.39
CA ASN A 181 -20.11 27.26 0.64
C ASN A 181 -19.91 28.08 -0.64
N LYS A 182 -20.11 29.39 -0.52
CA LYS A 182 -20.06 30.35 -1.63
C LYS A 182 -19.04 31.41 -1.32
N HIS A 183 -18.09 31.60 -2.20
CA HIS A 183 -17.13 32.68 -2.05
C HIS A 183 -16.63 33.14 -3.42
N MET A 184 -16.09 34.36 -3.45
CA MET A 184 -15.36 34.89 -4.58
C MET A 184 -13.88 34.60 -4.37
N ALA A 185 -13.16 34.24 -5.42
CA ALA A 185 -11.71 34.17 -5.36
C ALA A 185 -11.12 35.57 -5.01
N SER A 186 -9.89 35.57 -4.52
CA SER A 186 -9.23 36.80 -4.00
C SER A 186 -9.11 37.94 -5.02
N ASP A 187 -9.15 37.63 -6.32
CA ASP A 187 -9.14 38.59 -7.42
C ASP A 187 -10.54 39.11 -7.80
N ALA A 188 -11.58 38.65 -7.10
CA ALA A 188 -12.99 38.97 -7.36
C ALA A 188 -13.50 38.70 -8.78
N GLU A 189 -12.74 37.93 -9.57
CA GLU A 189 -13.11 37.59 -10.94
C GLU A 189 -13.80 36.24 -11.05
N TRP A 190 -13.62 35.39 -10.04
CA TRP A 190 -14.09 33.99 -10.03
C TRP A 190 -15.06 33.73 -8.90
N LEU A 191 -16.12 33.03 -9.21
CA LEU A 191 -17.12 32.55 -8.26
C LEU A 191 -16.89 31.05 -8.00
N ILE A 192 -17.06 30.67 -6.73
CA ILE A 192 -16.86 29.30 -6.26
C ILE A 192 -18.09 28.88 -5.47
N GLU A 193 -18.72 27.77 -5.87
CA GLU A 193 -19.66 27.02 -5.04
C GLU A 193 -19.01 25.69 -4.67
N SER A 194 -18.97 25.34 -3.39
CA SER A 194 -18.50 24.04 -2.98
C SER A 194 -19.42 23.39 -1.95
N TYR A 195 -19.56 22.08 -2.04
CA TYR A 195 -20.39 21.28 -1.16
C TYR A 195 -19.74 19.93 -0.90
N SER A 196 -19.46 19.63 0.37
CA SER A 196 -18.80 18.36 0.76
C SER A 196 -19.80 17.42 1.41
N LEU A 197 -19.78 16.17 0.98
CA LEU A 197 -20.66 15.10 1.41
C LEU A 197 -19.89 13.80 1.70
N THR A 198 -20.35 13.07 2.70
CA THR A 198 -19.97 11.65 2.84
C THR A 198 -20.69 10.84 1.76
N ALA A 199 -19.99 9.95 1.11
CA ALA A 199 -20.56 9.11 0.05
C ALA A 199 -21.52 8.08 0.66
N ALA A 200 -22.81 8.26 0.38
CA ALA A 200 -23.85 7.29 0.70
C ALA A 200 -23.71 6.02 -0.16
N PRO A 201 -24.33 4.89 0.20
CA PRO A 201 -24.20 3.63 -0.54
C PRO A 201 -24.52 3.72 -2.04
N ASN A 202 -25.50 4.53 -2.44
CA ASN A 202 -25.85 4.78 -3.84
C ASN A 202 -24.74 5.54 -4.59
N VAL A 203 -24.06 6.49 -3.94
CA VAL A 203 -22.93 7.22 -4.50
C VAL A 203 -21.71 6.31 -4.61
N MET A 204 -21.46 5.46 -3.62
CA MET A 204 -20.43 4.44 -3.69
C MET A 204 -20.66 3.47 -4.85
N ALA A 205 -21.91 3.08 -5.10
CA ALA A 205 -22.29 2.27 -6.27
C ALA A 205 -22.03 3.02 -7.59
N ALA A 206 -22.33 4.33 -7.65
CA ALA A 206 -22.04 5.17 -8.81
C ALA A 206 -20.51 5.26 -9.07
N PHE A 207 -19.68 5.43 -8.04
CA PHE A 207 -18.22 5.40 -8.19
C PHE A 207 -17.75 4.06 -8.74
N LYS A 208 -18.25 2.94 -8.25
CA LYS A 208 -17.92 1.61 -8.79
C LYS A 208 -18.29 1.48 -10.26
N ARG A 209 -19.45 2.03 -10.68
CA ARG A 209 -19.84 2.03 -12.10
C ARG A 209 -18.90 2.88 -12.96
N ILE A 210 -18.53 4.09 -12.50
CA ILE A 210 -17.52 4.93 -13.17
C ILE A 210 -16.22 4.12 -13.40
N LEU A 211 -15.77 3.38 -12.39
CA LEU A 211 -14.54 2.58 -12.49
C LEU A 211 -14.70 1.39 -13.44
N ALA A 212 -15.86 0.75 -13.43
CA ALA A 212 -16.15 -0.41 -14.29
C ALA A 212 -16.23 -0.03 -15.76
N THR A 213 -16.80 1.15 -16.06
CA THR A 213 -16.96 1.67 -17.44
C THR A 213 -15.74 2.48 -17.92
N GLY A 214 -14.86 2.86 -17.00
CA GLY A 214 -13.72 3.73 -17.30
C GLY A 214 -14.08 5.18 -17.55
N GLY A 215 -15.32 5.61 -17.23
CA GLY A 215 -15.80 6.96 -17.45
C GLY A 215 -17.20 7.21 -16.88
N GLY A 216 -17.64 8.45 -17.01
CA GLY A 216 -18.95 8.90 -16.58
C GLY A 216 -19.06 10.41 -16.68
N SER A 217 -20.17 10.96 -16.27
CA SER A 217 -20.38 12.39 -16.23
C SER A 217 -21.16 12.80 -14.99
N ILE A 218 -21.12 14.09 -14.68
CA ILE A 218 -21.88 14.69 -13.61
C ILE A 218 -22.71 15.86 -14.12
N VAL A 219 -23.87 16.07 -13.54
CA VAL A 219 -24.66 17.27 -13.75
C VAL A 219 -24.99 17.88 -12.39
N TYR A 220 -24.51 19.10 -12.18
CA TYR A 220 -24.86 19.91 -11.02
C TYR A 220 -25.90 20.92 -11.42
N TYR A 221 -27.06 20.94 -10.76
CA TYR A 221 -28.16 21.74 -11.21
C TYR A 221 -29.11 22.15 -10.08
N ARG A 222 -29.92 23.19 -10.38
CA ARG A 222 -31.09 23.60 -9.61
C ARG A 222 -32.37 23.21 -10.37
N SER A 223 -33.32 22.63 -9.67
CA SER A 223 -34.62 22.24 -10.23
C SER A 223 -35.32 23.45 -10.88
N GLY A 224 -35.64 23.32 -12.16
CA GLY A 224 -36.23 24.43 -12.93
C GLY A 224 -35.29 25.60 -13.20
N GLY A 225 -34.02 25.46 -12.92
CA GLY A 225 -32.98 26.50 -13.01
C GLY A 225 -31.81 26.11 -13.92
N LYS A 226 -30.63 26.62 -13.55
CA LYS A 226 -29.38 26.39 -14.27
C LYS A 226 -28.80 25.01 -14.00
N SER A 227 -28.09 24.49 -14.96
CA SER A 227 -27.32 23.24 -14.84
C SER A 227 -25.93 23.38 -15.41
N ARG A 228 -25.03 22.55 -14.95
CA ARG A 228 -23.68 22.35 -15.51
C ARG A 228 -23.39 20.87 -15.63
N HIS A 229 -22.98 20.50 -16.81
CA HIS A 229 -22.54 19.15 -17.16
C HIS A 229 -21.02 19.10 -17.21
N HIS A 230 -20.43 17.99 -16.80
CA HIS A 230 -19.00 17.71 -16.89
C HIS A 230 -18.77 16.23 -17.14
N ASP A 231 -18.07 15.92 -18.23
CA ASP A 231 -17.57 14.57 -18.50
C ASP A 231 -16.29 14.32 -17.71
N LEU A 232 -16.24 13.23 -16.97
CA LEU A 232 -15.10 12.91 -16.15
C LEU A 232 -13.90 12.55 -17.02
N SER A 233 -12.82 13.30 -16.87
CA SER A 233 -11.53 13.02 -17.52
C SER A 233 -10.90 11.71 -17.00
N ALA A 234 -10.01 11.13 -17.77
CA ALA A 234 -9.24 9.95 -17.35
C ALA A 234 -8.49 10.17 -16.02
N THR A 235 -8.03 11.42 -15.78
CA THR A 235 -7.37 11.80 -14.52
C THR A 235 -8.34 11.77 -13.34
N GLU A 236 -9.57 12.25 -13.52
CA GLU A 236 -10.60 12.24 -12.47
C GLU A 236 -11.04 10.81 -12.16
N VAL A 237 -11.25 9.99 -13.18
CA VAL A 237 -11.54 8.54 -13.00
C VAL A 237 -10.41 7.83 -12.25
N LYS A 238 -9.15 8.12 -12.60
CA LYS A 238 -8.00 7.60 -11.86
C LYS A 238 -8.03 8.02 -10.39
N ARG A 239 -8.30 9.29 -10.09
CA ARG A 239 -8.39 9.80 -8.71
C ARG A 239 -9.54 9.17 -7.93
N ILE A 240 -10.70 8.94 -8.56
CA ILE A 240 -11.80 8.19 -7.93
C ILE A 240 -11.34 6.78 -7.57
N ARG A 241 -10.62 6.10 -8.47
CA ARG A 241 -10.08 4.75 -8.22
C ARG A 241 -9.13 4.74 -7.02
N GLU A 242 -8.14 5.61 -7.03
CA GLU A 242 -7.13 5.67 -5.98
C GLU A 242 -7.73 6.03 -4.61
N MET A 243 -8.76 6.90 -4.58
CA MET A 243 -9.49 7.20 -3.35
C MET A 243 -10.34 6.03 -2.87
N MET A 244 -10.99 5.29 -3.77
CA MET A 244 -11.72 4.07 -3.42
C MET A 244 -10.78 2.99 -2.87
N GLU A 245 -9.63 2.78 -3.49
CA GLU A 245 -8.59 1.85 -3.01
C GLU A 245 -8.10 2.24 -1.60
N LEU A 246 -7.78 3.54 -1.38
CA LEU A 246 -7.38 4.03 -0.06
C LEU A 246 -8.48 3.85 0.99
N TYR A 247 -9.72 4.16 0.64
CA TYR A 247 -10.87 3.95 1.51
C TYR A 247 -11.01 2.47 1.92
N GLU A 248 -10.93 1.53 0.96
CA GLU A 248 -11.02 0.10 1.22
C GLU A 248 -9.88 -0.40 2.12
N ILE A 249 -8.69 0.16 1.95
CA ILE A 249 -7.54 -0.13 2.82
C ILE A 249 -7.83 0.36 4.26
N LEU A 250 -8.21 1.59 4.43
CA LEU A 250 -8.40 2.19 5.75
C LEU A 250 -9.68 1.70 6.46
N ALA A 251 -10.71 1.32 5.72
CA ALA A 251 -11.97 0.81 6.28
C ALA A 251 -11.89 -0.64 6.78
N ALA A 252 -10.84 -1.38 6.39
CA ALA A 252 -10.63 -2.76 6.82
C ALA A 252 -9.61 -2.89 7.99
N GLU A 253 -9.13 -1.76 8.54
CA GLU A 253 -8.38 -1.68 9.78
C GLU A 253 -9.32 -1.59 11.00
#